data_e663ce3ba61b9a49cee2c6530b753233
#
_entry.id   e663ce3ba61b9a49cee2c6530b753233
#
_cell.length_a   1.000
_cell.length_b   1.000
_cell.length_c   1.000
_cell.angle_alpha   90.00
_cell.angle_beta   90.00
_cell.angle_gamma   90.00
#
_symmetry.space_group_name_H-M   'P 1'
#
loop_
_entity.id
_entity.type
_entity.pdbx_description
1 polymer ?
#
loop_
_entity_poly.entity_id
_entity_poly.type
_entity_poly.pdbx_seq_one_letter_code
_entity_poly.pdbx_strand_id
1 'polypeptide(L)'
;VDDRGSIQSLVNFPMKNLSLISSKKGTVRSNHYHLTDWHYMYVLSGSFDYFYRPTNSDEELKCIRVVAGEMVFTPPMEDHATVFLEDCDLLAMSRNPRDQEAYEEDVRRVILVDPDSIK
;
A
#
# COMPACT_ATOMS: atom_id res chain seq x y z
N VAL A 1 10.16 -2.32 25.29
CA VAL A 1 9.23 -1.66 26.23
C VAL A 1 9.92 -1.38 27.54
N ASP A 2 9.81 -0.18 28.04
CA ASP A 2 10.30 0.21 29.35
C ASP A 2 9.31 1.18 30.00
N ASP A 3 9.68 1.77 31.15
CA ASP A 3 8.79 2.67 31.88
C ASP A 3 8.43 3.94 31.12
N ARG A 4 9.15 4.27 30.04
CA ARG A 4 8.88 5.45 29.21
C ARG A 4 8.00 5.14 28.01
N GLY A 5 7.72 3.86 27.75
CA GLY A 5 6.93 3.42 26.60
C GLY A 5 7.63 2.37 25.77
N SER A 6 7.45 2.45 24.45
CA SER A 6 8.01 1.46 23.54
C SER A 6 8.53 2.09 22.26
N ILE A 7 9.46 1.39 21.60
CA ILE A 7 9.97 1.75 20.28
C ILE A 7 9.75 0.54 19.37
N GLN A 8 9.07 0.78 18.25
CA GLN A 8 8.85 -0.26 17.24
C GLN A 8 9.51 0.19 15.94
N SER A 9 10.50 -0.55 15.48
CA SER A 9 11.12 -0.29 14.18
C SER A 9 10.21 -0.78 13.08
N LEU A 10 9.91 0.08 12.11
CA LEU A 10 9.03 -0.25 10.99
C LEU A 10 9.82 -0.76 9.78
N VAL A 11 10.92 -0.10 9.44
CA VAL A 11 11.78 -0.47 8.30
C VAL A 11 13.23 -0.23 8.70
N ASN A 12 14.11 -1.21 8.45
CA ASN A 12 15.53 -1.15 8.82
C ASN A 12 16.49 -1.22 7.63
N PHE A 13 16.03 -0.98 6.41
CA PHE A 13 16.89 -0.95 5.25
C PHE A 13 16.67 0.34 4.46
N PRO A 14 17.59 0.65 3.51
CA PRO A 14 17.52 1.89 2.77
C PRO A 14 16.19 2.04 2.01
N MET A 15 15.61 3.23 2.10
CA MET A 15 14.43 3.63 1.34
C MET A 15 14.61 5.05 0.87
N LYS A 16 13.97 5.40 -0.24
CA LYS A 16 14.13 6.73 -0.83
C LYS A 16 12.91 7.61 -0.68
N ASN A 17 11.80 7.08 -0.18
CA ASN A 17 10.61 7.88 0.04
C ASN A 17 9.85 7.43 1.28
N LEU A 18 9.35 8.41 2.02
CA LEU A 18 8.41 8.24 3.10
C LEU A 18 7.30 9.26 2.87
N SER A 19 6.07 8.80 2.70
CA SER A 19 4.91 9.66 2.47
C SER A 19 3.83 9.40 3.50
N LEU A 20 3.16 10.47 3.90
CA LEU A 20 1.91 10.38 4.65
C LEU A 20 0.77 10.45 3.65
N ILE A 21 -0.06 9.43 3.61
CA ILE A 21 -1.18 9.34 2.67
C ILE A 21 -2.47 9.34 3.45
N SER A 22 -3.34 10.31 3.13
CA SER A 22 -4.69 10.38 3.68
C SER A 22 -5.69 10.00 2.60
N SER A 23 -6.59 9.09 2.91
CA SER A 23 -7.60 8.61 1.96
C SER A 23 -8.98 8.69 2.58
N LYS A 24 -9.95 9.13 1.78
CA LYS A 24 -11.32 9.26 2.22
C LYS A 24 -12.11 7.99 1.98
N LYS A 25 -13.09 7.74 2.83
CA LYS A 25 -14.06 6.68 2.65
C LYS A 25 -14.62 6.68 1.22
N GLY A 26 -14.71 5.51 0.62
CA GLY A 26 -15.26 5.31 -0.72
C GLY A 26 -14.27 5.48 -1.85
N THR A 27 -12.97 5.54 -1.55
CA THR A 27 -11.94 5.68 -2.58
C THR A 27 -11.17 4.37 -2.79
N VAL A 28 -10.61 4.23 -3.99
CA VAL A 28 -9.73 3.12 -4.36
C VAL A 28 -8.42 3.74 -4.85
N ARG A 29 -7.31 3.23 -4.31
CA ARG A 29 -5.98 3.61 -4.79
C ARG A 29 -5.28 2.39 -5.34
N SER A 30 -4.17 2.61 -6.03
CA SER A 30 -3.33 1.60 -6.66
C SER A 30 -3.98 1.05 -7.91
N ASN A 31 -4.45 -0.20 -7.96
CA ASN A 31 -4.85 -0.86 -9.21
C ASN A 31 -3.65 -0.88 -10.18
N HIS A 32 -2.54 -1.39 -9.70
CA HIS A 32 -1.31 -1.45 -10.49
C HIS A 32 -0.33 -2.45 -9.88
N TYR A 33 0.79 -2.64 -10.56
CA TYR A 33 1.96 -3.33 -10.00
C TYR A 33 3.21 -2.53 -10.32
N HIS A 34 4.27 -2.77 -9.57
CA HIS A 34 5.57 -2.14 -9.75
C HIS A 34 6.55 -3.12 -10.35
N LEU A 35 7.42 -2.63 -11.24
CA LEU A 35 8.48 -3.46 -11.83
C LEU A 35 9.62 -3.70 -10.84
N THR A 36 10.04 -2.67 -10.13
CA THR A 36 11.21 -2.72 -9.25
C THR A 36 10.94 -2.25 -7.82
N ASP A 37 9.95 -1.38 -7.62
CA ASP A 37 9.67 -0.78 -6.32
C ASP A 37 8.99 -1.76 -5.38
N TRP A 38 9.22 -1.56 -4.09
CA TRP A 38 8.47 -2.22 -3.02
C TRP A 38 7.96 -1.15 -2.07
N HIS A 39 6.87 -1.47 -1.36
CA HIS A 39 6.25 -0.56 -0.40
C HIS A 39 5.96 -1.27 0.92
N TYR A 40 6.16 -0.54 2.02
CA TYR A 40 5.54 -0.84 3.30
C TYR A 40 4.48 0.21 3.56
N MET A 41 3.29 -0.21 3.98
CA MET A 41 2.22 0.70 4.37
C MET A 41 1.82 0.43 5.81
N TYR A 42 2.02 1.42 6.67
CA TYR A 42 1.71 1.35 8.09
C TYR A 42 0.51 2.24 8.39
N VAL A 43 -0.56 1.64 8.94
CA VAL A 43 -1.81 2.36 9.19
C VAL A 43 -1.74 3.10 10.52
N LEU A 44 -1.92 4.42 10.47
CA LEU A 44 -1.96 5.28 11.67
C LEU A 44 -3.37 5.34 12.25
N SER A 45 -4.37 5.48 11.38
CA SER A 45 -5.78 5.55 11.77
C SER A 45 -6.66 5.00 10.66
N GLY A 46 -7.79 4.42 11.01
CA GLY A 46 -8.70 3.81 10.06
C GLY A 46 -8.24 2.44 9.62
N SER A 47 -8.67 2.05 8.44
CA SER A 47 -8.35 0.74 7.85
C SER A 47 -8.51 0.77 6.35
N PHE A 48 -7.97 -0.24 5.67
CA PHE A 48 -8.25 -0.46 4.25
C PHE A 48 -8.23 -1.96 3.95
N ASP A 49 -8.92 -2.32 2.86
CA ASP A 49 -8.87 -3.67 2.30
C ASP A 49 -7.80 -3.71 1.23
N TYR A 50 -6.85 -4.63 1.37
CA TYR A 50 -5.72 -4.82 0.47
C TYR A 50 -5.98 -6.04 -0.40
N PHE A 51 -6.18 -5.79 -1.70
CA PHE A 51 -6.38 -6.83 -2.71
C PHE A 51 -5.07 -7.07 -3.44
N TYR A 52 -4.70 -8.33 -3.61
CA TYR A 52 -3.40 -8.66 -4.21
C TYR A 52 -3.38 -10.04 -4.85
N ARG A 53 -2.50 -10.19 -5.83
CA ARG A 53 -2.12 -11.48 -6.44
C ARG A 53 -0.78 -11.28 -7.16
N PRO A 54 -0.02 -12.37 -7.42
CA PRO A 54 1.20 -12.26 -8.22
C PRO A 54 0.87 -11.76 -9.63
N THR A 55 1.72 -10.90 -10.19
CA THR A 55 1.54 -10.36 -11.54
C THR A 55 1.69 -11.50 -12.57
N ASN A 56 0.86 -11.46 -13.62
CA ASN A 56 0.82 -12.48 -14.69
C ASN A 56 0.51 -13.88 -14.18
N SER A 57 -0.29 -13.96 -13.13
CA SER A 57 -0.68 -15.22 -12.48
C SER A 57 -2.16 -15.49 -12.69
N ASP A 58 -2.53 -16.78 -12.72
CA ASP A 58 -3.92 -17.24 -12.73
C ASP A 58 -4.47 -17.44 -11.31
N GLU A 59 -3.70 -17.08 -10.29
CA GLU A 59 -4.14 -17.24 -8.89
C GLU A 59 -5.32 -16.33 -8.59
N GLU A 60 -6.17 -16.78 -7.67
CA GLU A 60 -7.29 -15.99 -7.21
C GLU A 60 -6.83 -14.71 -6.53
N LEU A 61 -7.61 -13.66 -6.71
CA LEU A 61 -7.41 -12.41 -6.02
C LEU A 61 -7.64 -12.60 -4.52
N LYS A 62 -6.65 -12.24 -3.72
CA LYS A 62 -6.72 -12.33 -2.26
C LYS A 62 -7.04 -10.98 -1.68
N CYS A 63 -7.61 -10.97 -0.49
CA CYS A 63 -7.94 -9.74 0.22
C CYS A 63 -7.66 -9.91 1.71
N ILE A 64 -6.99 -8.91 2.28
CA ILE A 64 -6.82 -8.81 3.73
C ILE A 64 -7.20 -7.41 4.17
N ARG A 65 -7.71 -7.29 5.40
CA ARG A 65 -7.95 -5.97 6.00
C ARG A 65 -6.75 -5.58 6.85
N VAL A 66 -6.26 -4.35 6.63
CA VAL A 66 -5.15 -3.77 7.38
C VAL A 66 -5.72 -2.65 8.24
N VAL A 67 -5.53 -2.75 9.55
CA VAL A 67 -6.09 -1.80 10.52
C VAL A 67 -5.00 -1.00 11.23
N ALA A 68 -5.39 0.02 11.98
CA ALA A 68 -4.45 0.88 12.70
C ALA A 68 -3.47 0.05 13.52
N GLY A 69 -2.18 0.38 13.43
CA GLY A 69 -1.10 -0.35 14.09
C GLY A 69 -0.54 -1.52 13.31
N GLU A 70 -1.12 -1.84 12.15
CA GLU A 70 -0.63 -2.91 11.29
C GLU A 70 0.10 -2.37 10.08
N MET A 71 0.98 -3.20 9.50
CA MET A 71 1.76 -2.85 8.32
C MET A 71 1.69 -3.98 7.30
N VAL A 72 1.53 -3.63 6.03
CA VAL A 72 1.53 -4.58 4.92
C VAL A 72 2.71 -4.28 3.99
N PHE A 73 3.29 -5.34 3.42
CA PHE A 73 4.39 -5.25 2.47
C PHE A 73 3.88 -5.59 1.06
N THR A 74 4.19 -4.71 0.11
CA THR A 74 3.92 -4.93 -1.32
C THR A 74 5.25 -5.14 -2.05
N PRO A 75 5.54 -6.36 -2.51
CA PRO A 75 6.76 -6.62 -3.29
C PRO A 75 6.61 -6.14 -4.74
N PRO A 76 7.72 -6.06 -5.50
CA PRO A 76 7.64 -5.89 -6.95
C PRO A 76 6.85 -7.04 -7.58
N MET A 77 6.24 -6.80 -8.73
CA MET A 77 5.50 -7.80 -9.50
C MET A 77 4.35 -8.46 -8.73
N GLU A 78 3.68 -7.66 -7.91
CA GLU A 78 2.42 -8.04 -7.26
C GLU A 78 1.34 -7.03 -7.65
N ASP A 79 0.29 -7.51 -8.31
CA ASP A 79 -0.88 -6.67 -8.60
C ASP A 79 -1.55 -6.34 -7.27
N HIS A 80 -1.87 -5.07 -7.05
CA HIS A 80 -2.51 -4.67 -5.81
C HIS A 80 -3.47 -3.50 -5.97
N ALA A 81 -4.45 -3.46 -5.09
CA ALA A 81 -5.41 -2.36 -4.98
C ALA A 81 -5.77 -2.17 -3.51
N THR A 82 -6.00 -0.93 -3.13
CA THR A 82 -6.41 -0.58 -1.77
C THR A 82 -7.79 0.06 -1.80
N VAL A 83 -8.70 -0.46 -1.00
CA VAL A 83 -10.08 0.02 -0.92
C VAL A 83 -10.32 0.58 0.48
N PHE A 84 -10.71 1.84 0.53
CA PHE A 84 -10.91 2.56 1.80
C PHE A 84 -12.40 2.63 2.12
N LEU A 85 -12.85 1.75 3.02
CA LEU A 85 -14.25 1.72 3.47
C LEU A 85 -14.49 2.70 4.62
N GLU A 86 -13.45 3.35 5.12
CA GLU A 86 -13.48 4.44 6.08
C GLU A 86 -12.30 5.36 5.82
N ASP A 87 -12.32 6.56 6.41
CA ASP A 87 -11.18 7.48 6.29
C ASP A 87 -9.95 6.83 6.92
N CYS A 88 -8.81 6.96 6.25
CA CYS A 88 -7.59 6.28 6.67
C CYS A 88 -6.36 7.16 6.44
N ASP A 89 -5.48 7.22 7.43
CA ASP A 89 -4.16 7.82 7.32
C ASP A 89 -3.11 6.74 7.46
N LEU A 90 -2.15 6.71 6.54
CA LEU A 90 -1.08 5.73 6.57
C LEU A 90 0.27 6.33 6.18
N LEU A 91 1.35 5.68 6.62
CA LEU A 91 2.70 5.97 6.17
C LEU A 91 3.07 4.97 5.09
N ALA A 92 3.53 5.46 3.94
CA ALA A 92 4.02 4.63 2.86
C ALA A 92 5.54 4.82 2.73
N MET A 93 6.26 3.72 2.84
CA MET A 93 7.73 3.69 2.74
C MET A 93 8.10 2.90 1.51
N SER A 94 8.90 3.48 0.61
CA SER A 94 9.23 2.84 -0.65
C SER A 94 10.73 2.86 -0.96
N ARG A 95 11.16 1.88 -1.77
CA ARG A 95 12.52 1.77 -2.26
C ARG A 95 12.87 2.94 -3.20
N ASN A 96 11.95 3.25 -4.12
CA ASN A 96 12.18 4.26 -5.16
C ASN A 96 11.72 5.64 -4.69
N PRO A 97 12.33 6.74 -5.22
CA PRO A 97 11.82 8.07 -4.95
C PRO A 97 10.44 8.23 -5.59
N ARG A 98 9.61 9.10 -5.00
CA ARG A 98 8.25 9.34 -5.48
C ARG A 98 8.20 10.58 -6.38
N ASP A 99 9.17 10.72 -7.27
CA ASP A 99 9.05 11.72 -8.30
C ASP A 99 8.24 11.17 -9.48
N GLN A 100 7.62 12.06 -10.26
CA GLN A 100 6.67 11.69 -11.30
C GLN A 100 7.28 10.76 -12.35
N GLU A 101 8.48 11.07 -12.79
CA GLU A 101 9.17 10.31 -13.84
C GLU A 101 9.52 8.90 -13.38
N ALA A 102 10.15 8.76 -12.22
CA ALA A 102 10.52 7.47 -11.67
C ALA A 102 9.29 6.61 -11.41
N TYR A 103 8.21 7.22 -10.91
CA TYR A 103 6.97 6.53 -10.63
C TYR A 103 6.34 5.96 -11.91
N GLU A 104 6.22 6.79 -12.95
CA GLU A 104 5.59 6.37 -14.21
C GLU A 104 6.37 5.28 -14.95
N GLU A 105 7.70 5.30 -14.86
CA GLU A 105 8.52 4.26 -15.47
C GLU A 105 8.35 2.90 -14.80
N ASP A 106 8.05 2.89 -13.51
CA ASP A 106 7.99 1.67 -12.69
C ASP A 106 6.60 1.07 -12.57
N VAL A 107 5.54 1.85 -12.77
CA VAL A 107 4.15 1.44 -12.52
C VAL A 107 3.47 0.96 -13.79
N ARG A 108 2.71 -0.16 -13.67
CA ARG A 108 1.85 -0.67 -14.74
C ARG A 108 0.44 -0.85 -14.21
N ARG A 109 -0.54 -0.32 -14.94
CA ARG A 109 -1.94 -0.33 -14.53
C ARG A 109 -2.58 -1.70 -14.73
N VAL A 110 -3.35 -2.13 -13.74
CA VAL A 110 -4.19 -3.32 -13.80
C VAL A 110 -5.41 -3.09 -12.90
N ILE A 111 -6.61 -3.29 -13.43
CA ILE A 111 -7.83 -3.02 -12.64
C ILE A 111 -8.24 -4.27 -11.88
N LEU A 112 -8.00 -4.29 -10.59
CA LEU A 112 -8.43 -5.35 -9.68
C LEU A 112 -9.79 -5.03 -9.07
N VAL A 113 -10.00 -3.77 -8.71
CA VAL A 113 -11.25 -3.28 -8.12
C VAL A 113 -11.70 -2.05 -8.89
N ASP A 114 -12.91 -2.10 -9.43
CA ASP A 114 -13.49 -0.95 -10.11
C ASP A 114 -13.84 0.12 -9.08
N PRO A 115 -13.26 1.33 -9.18
CA PRO A 115 -13.57 2.41 -8.24
C PRO A 115 -15.07 2.73 -8.15
N ASP A 116 -15.81 2.54 -9.23
CA ASP A 116 -17.24 2.83 -9.25
C ASP A 116 -18.08 1.78 -8.52
N SER A 117 -17.53 0.59 -8.28
CA SER A 117 -18.25 -0.52 -7.66
C SER A 117 -18.49 -0.32 -6.16
N ILE A 118 -17.77 0.61 -5.51
CA ILE A 118 -17.87 0.81 -4.06
C ILE A 118 -18.58 2.11 -3.66
N LYS A 119 -19.10 2.83 -4.62
CA LYS A 119 -19.83 4.09 -4.37
C LYS A 119 -21.28 3.83 -3.94
#